data_ae891fd9d0d6f8f70fa31536bfe12b19
#
_entry.id   ae891fd9d0d6f8f70fa31536bfe12b19
#
_cell.length_a   1.000
_cell.length_b   1.000
_cell.length_c   1.000
_cell.angle_alpha   90.00
_cell.angle_beta   90.00
_cell.angle_gamma   90.00
#
_symmetry.space_group_name_H-M   'P 1'
#
loop_
_entity.id
_entity.type
_entity.pdbx_description
1 polymer ?
#
loop_
_entity_poly.entity_id
_entity_poly.type
_entity_poly.pdbx_seq_one_letter_code
_entity_poly.pdbx_strand_id
1 'polypeptide(L)'
;MSASAAVQPPRLPALVAALWWGSLSTVGFLVVPLLFAHLPTPALAGGMAARLFAAQTWVSIACAVVLLLVSRPKGSVTQYPWARAAIIFVLGGMLLALLSQFGVAPRIVARDNLRLWHSVGSVLYVAQWACALAVLWQTLRSVWPPATVSAVHPLD
;
A
#
# COMPACT_ATOMS: atom_id res chain seq x y z
N MET A 1 13.45 41.38 -2.52
CA MET A 1 12.51 40.44 -1.89
C MET A 1 12.37 39.23 -2.80
N SER A 2 13.18 38.18 -2.59
CA SER A 2 13.15 36.97 -3.40
C SER A 2 11.99 36.08 -2.87
N ALA A 3 10.96 35.92 -3.68
CA ALA A 3 9.89 34.97 -3.43
C ALA A 3 10.52 33.57 -3.36
N SER A 4 10.52 32.99 -2.18
CA SER A 4 10.91 31.58 -1.97
C SER A 4 9.97 30.72 -2.80
N ALA A 5 10.46 30.16 -3.91
CA ALA A 5 9.70 29.22 -4.72
C ALA A 5 9.33 28.05 -3.84
N ALA A 6 8.06 27.93 -3.47
CA ALA A 6 7.53 26.80 -2.71
C ALA A 6 7.80 25.53 -3.52
N VAL A 7 8.73 24.68 -3.03
CA VAL A 7 9.03 23.39 -3.64
C VAL A 7 7.75 22.56 -3.58
N GLN A 8 7.10 22.37 -4.73
CA GLN A 8 5.91 21.53 -4.80
C GLN A 8 6.25 20.08 -4.40
N PRO A 9 5.48 19.47 -3.52
CA PRO A 9 5.74 18.09 -3.12
C PRO A 9 5.63 17.18 -4.36
N PRO A 10 6.56 16.23 -4.52
CA PRO A 10 6.54 15.32 -5.66
C PRO A 10 5.25 14.51 -5.69
N ARG A 11 4.54 14.50 -6.81
CA ARG A 11 3.29 13.73 -7.00
C ARG A 11 3.53 12.23 -7.10
N LEU A 12 4.77 11.81 -7.41
CA LEU A 12 5.14 10.42 -7.59
C LEU A 12 4.81 9.51 -6.39
N PRO A 13 5.08 9.89 -5.12
CA PRO A 13 4.71 9.06 -3.98
C PRO A 13 3.21 8.77 -3.89
N ALA A 14 2.37 9.76 -4.17
CA ALA A 14 0.92 9.59 -4.15
C ALA A 14 0.44 8.63 -5.26
N LEU A 15 1.02 8.72 -6.46
CA LEU A 15 0.70 7.82 -7.57
C LEU A 15 1.13 6.37 -7.27
N VAL A 16 2.33 6.17 -6.71
CA VAL A 16 2.81 4.83 -6.33
C VAL A 16 1.97 4.24 -5.21
N ALA A 17 1.61 5.03 -4.20
CA ALA A 17 0.74 4.60 -3.12
C ALA A 17 -0.68 4.26 -3.62
N ALA A 18 -1.22 5.05 -4.56
CA ALA A 18 -2.52 4.79 -5.20
C ALA A 18 -2.48 3.49 -6.03
N LEU A 19 -1.41 3.25 -6.79
CA LEU A 19 -1.20 1.99 -7.51
C LEU A 19 -1.16 0.80 -6.54
N TRP A 20 -0.39 0.91 -5.45
CA TRP A 20 -0.27 -0.15 -4.46
C TRP A 20 -1.61 -0.47 -3.80
N TRP A 21 -2.29 0.53 -3.25
CA TRP A 21 -3.58 0.33 -2.59
C TRP A 21 -4.67 -0.11 -3.58
N GLY A 22 -4.71 0.47 -4.78
CA GLY A 22 -5.68 0.15 -5.82
C GLY A 22 -5.52 -1.29 -6.34
N SER A 23 -4.29 -1.75 -6.58
CA SER A 23 -4.02 -3.13 -7.00
C SER A 23 -4.43 -4.15 -5.92
N LEU A 24 -4.13 -3.89 -4.64
CA LEU A 24 -4.61 -4.72 -3.53
C LEU A 24 -6.15 -4.74 -3.49
N SER A 25 -6.80 -3.58 -3.60
CA SER A 25 -8.27 -3.50 -3.60
C SER A 25 -8.89 -4.31 -4.75
N THR A 26 -8.35 -4.16 -5.95
CA THR A 26 -8.83 -4.86 -7.14
C THR A 26 -8.65 -6.37 -7.02
N VAL A 27 -7.46 -6.83 -6.66
CA VAL A 27 -7.19 -8.27 -6.55
C VAL A 27 -8.01 -8.90 -5.44
N GLY A 28 -7.98 -8.35 -4.22
CA GLY A 28 -8.59 -8.96 -3.04
C GLY A 28 -10.12 -8.89 -3.02
N PHE A 29 -10.69 -7.75 -3.40
CA PHE A 29 -12.13 -7.52 -3.22
C PHE A 29 -12.95 -7.64 -4.51
N LEU A 30 -12.32 -7.67 -5.68
CA LEU A 30 -13.02 -7.82 -6.95
C LEU A 30 -12.61 -9.12 -7.67
N VAL A 31 -11.34 -9.29 -8.02
CA VAL A 31 -10.91 -10.38 -8.89
C VAL A 31 -11.06 -11.73 -8.21
N VAL A 32 -10.54 -11.88 -6.98
CA VAL A 32 -10.62 -13.17 -6.28
C VAL A 32 -12.05 -13.62 -6.01
N PRO A 33 -12.97 -12.78 -5.50
CA PRO A 33 -14.39 -13.17 -5.41
C PRO A 33 -15.00 -13.59 -6.74
N LEU A 34 -14.69 -12.89 -7.84
CA LEU A 34 -15.18 -13.26 -9.19
C LEU A 34 -14.64 -14.61 -9.66
N LEU A 35 -13.38 -14.95 -9.34
CA LEU A 35 -12.85 -16.28 -9.65
C LEU A 35 -13.66 -17.40 -8.97
N PHE A 36 -13.98 -17.23 -7.69
CA PHE A 36 -14.78 -18.22 -6.96
C PHE A 36 -16.24 -18.27 -7.38
N ALA A 37 -16.78 -17.17 -7.91
CA ALA A 37 -18.17 -17.11 -8.42
C ALA A 37 -18.32 -17.73 -9.82
N HIS A 38 -17.29 -17.67 -10.67
CA HIS A 38 -17.44 -18.01 -12.09
C HIS A 38 -16.62 -19.22 -12.54
N LEU A 39 -15.60 -19.65 -11.81
CA LEU A 39 -14.83 -20.82 -12.20
C LEU A 39 -15.52 -22.12 -11.79
N PRO A 40 -15.39 -23.19 -12.61
CA PRO A 40 -16.13 -24.44 -12.45
C PRO A 40 -15.88 -25.17 -11.12
N THR A 41 -14.69 -24.99 -10.55
CA THR A 41 -14.33 -25.66 -9.29
C THR A 41 -13.58 -24.71 -8.33
N PRO A 42 -13.80 -24.83 -7.01
CA PRO A 42 -13.04 -24.09 -6.01
C PRO A 42 -11.53 -24.34 -6.07
N ALA A 43 -11.11 -25.52 -6.51
CA ALA A 43 -9.68 -25.85 -6.66
C ALA A 43 -9.03 -25.02 -7.78
N LEU A 44 -9.72 -24.84 -8.91
CA LEU A 44 -9.24 -24.02 -10.00
C LEU A 44 -9.21 -22.54 -9.60
N ALA A 45 -10.27 -22.05 -8.97
CA ALA A 45 -10.35 -20.69 -8.44
C ALA A 45 -9.20 -20.40 -7.45
N GLY A 46 -8.97 -21.30 -6.50
CA GLY A 46 -7.89 -21.18 -5.52
C GLY A 46 -6.50 -21.20 -6.16
N GLY A 47 -6.28 -22.05 -7.15
CA GLY A 47 -5.02 -22.09 -7.91
C GLY A 47 -4.73 -20.78 -8.65
N MET A 48 -5.76 -20.19 -9.29
CA MET A 48 -5.64 -18.88 -9.94
C MET A 48 -5.43 -17.76 -8.93
N ALA A 49 -6.17 -17.75 -7.81
CA ALA A 49 -6.02 -16.78 -6.75
C ALA A 49 -4.59 -16.81 -6.16
N ALA A 50 -4.01 -17.99 -5.95
CA ALA A 50 -2.64 -18.14 -5.45
C ALA A 50 -1.61 -17.45 -6.38
N ARG A 51 -1.77 -17.61 -7.70
CA ARG A 51 -0.90 -16.94 -8.69
C ARG A 51 -1.06 -15.43 -8.68
N LEU A 52 -2.30 -14.94 -8.53
CA LEU A 52 -2.57 -13.50 -8.43
C LEU A 52 -1.97 -12.91 -7.15
N PHE A 53 -2.09 -13.56 -6.02
CA PHE A 53 -1.47 -13.11 -4.78
C PHE A 53 0.06 -13.14 -4.84
N ALA A 54 0.65 -14.14 -5.50
CA ALA A 54 2.09 -14.16 -5.74
C ALA A 54 2.54 -12.97 -6.61
N ALA A 55 1.85 -12.67 -7.71
CA ALA A 55 2.13 -11.50 -8.54
C ALA A 55 1.92 -10.19 -7.76
N GLN A 56 0.83 -10.10 -6.97
CA GLN A 56 0.54 -8.94 -6.11
C GLN A 56 1.63 -8.67 -5.07
N THR A 57 2.26 -9.71 -4.55
CA THR A 57 3.40 -9.57 -3.64
C THR A 57 4.54 -8.81 -4.30
N TRP A 58 4.89 -9.13 -5.54
CA TRP A 58 5.95 -8.43 -6.26
C TRP A 58 5.58 -6.98 -6.59
N VAL A 59 4.32 -6.70 -6.94
CA VAL A 59 3.82 -5.33 -7.09
C VAL A 59 3.97 -4.55 -5.78
N SER A 60 3.61 -5.16 -4.66
CA SER A 60 3.73 -4.53 -3.33
C SER A 60 5.18 -4.23 -2.96
N ILE A 61 6.10 -5.16 -3.21
CA ILE A 61 7.54 -4.97 -2.97
C ILE A 61 8.08 -3.84 -3.85
N ALA A 62 7.74 -3.83 -5.15
CA ALA A 62 8.18 -2.79 -6.07
C ALA A 62 7.69 -1.39 -5.63
N CYS A 63 6.40 -1.27 -5.29
CA CYS A 63 5.84 -0.02 -4.78
C CYS A 63 6.52 0.42 -3.47
N ALA A 64 6.73 -0.50 -2.52
CA ALA A 64 7.39 -0.21 -1.25
C ALA A 64 8.84 0.27 -1.48
N VAL A 65 9.61 -0.41 -2.34
CA VAL A 65 10.98 -0.01 -2.67
C VAL A 65 11.02 1.38 -3.31
N VAL A 66 10.15 1.66 -4.28
CA VAL A 66 10.07 2.99 -4.91
C VAL A 66 9.74 4.06 -3.86
N LEU A 67 8.76 3.82 -2.99
CA LEU A 67 8.39 4.74 -1.91
C LEU A 67 9.56 5.00 -0.96
N LEU A 68 10.32 3.98 -0.58
CA LEU A 68 11.51 4.11 0.27
C LEU A 68 12.62 4.90 -0.42
N LEU A 69 12.84 4.69 -1.72
CA LEU A 69 13.85 5.42 -2.50
C LEU A 69 13.51 6.90 -2.64
N VAL A 70 12.22 7.21 -2.88
CA VAL A 70 11.75 8.61 -3.03
C VAL A 70 11.67 9.33 -1.68
N SER A 71 11.54 8.60 -0.57
CA SER A 71 11.51 9.18 0.78
C SER A 71 12.87 9.60 1.30
N ARG A 72 13.97 9.25 0.62
CA ARG A 72 15.33 9.62 1.05
C ARG A 72 15.55 11.13 0.94
N PRO A 73 16.20 11.75 1.94
CA PRO A 73 16.59 13.16 1.86
C PRO A 73 17.52 13.39 0.67
N LYS A 74 17.24 14.42 -0.12
CA LYS A 74 18.13 14.85 -1.21
C LYS A 74 18.84 16.14 -0.82
N GLY A 75 20.13 16.05 -0.54
CA GLY A 75 20.97 17.21 -0.18
C GLY A 75 20.58 17.86 1.15
N SER A 76 20.45 19.18 1.18
CA SER A 76 20.11 19.97 2.38
C SER A 76 18.60 19.97 2.70
N VAL A 77 17.79 19.29 1.92
CA VAL A 77 16.33 19.21 2.14
C VAL A 77 16.05 18.23 3.28
N THR A 78 15.42 18.73 4.34
CA THR A 78 14.90 17.90 5.43
C THR A 78 13.90 16.88 4.88
N GLN A 79 13.91 15.69 5.48
CA GLN A 79 13.01 14.59 5.10
C GLN A 79 11.56 15.08 4.98
N TYR A 80 10.87 14.71 3.90
CA TYR A 80 9.47 15.09 3.69
C TYR A 80 8.59 14.66 4.88
N PRO A 81 7.69 15.51 5.41
CA PRO A 81 6.88 15.19 6.60
C PRO A 81 6.09 13.89 6.46
N TRP A 82 5.56 13.58 5.25
CA TRP A 82 4.84 12.33 4.98
C TRP A 82 5.72 11.09 5.10
N ALA A 83 7.00 11.19 4.68
CA ALA A 83 7.92 10.05 4.65
C ALA A 83 8.21 9.53 6.05
N ARG A 84 8.37 10.42 7.02
CA ARG A 84 8.65 10.06 8.41
C ARG A 84 7.51 9.26 9.04
N ALA A 85 6.27 9.66 8.77
CA ALA A 85 5.10 8.96 9.29
C ALA A 85 4.73 7.70 8.46
N ALA A 86 5.00 7.72 7.14
CA ALA A 86 4.64 6.62 6.25
C ALA A 86 5.61 5.44 6.29
N ILE A 87 6.89 5.64 6.69
CA ILE A 87 7.93 4.63 6.57
C ILE A 87 7.59 3.34 7.34
N ILE A 88 6.96 3.45 8.51
CA ILE A 88 6.50 2.31 9.30
C ILE A 88 5.45 1.49 8.53
N PHE A 89 4.51 2.18 7.88
CA PHE A 89 3.46 1.51 7.09
C PHE A 89 3.99 0.92 5.80
N VAL A 90 4.99 1.55 5.16
CA VAL A 90 5.65 1.01 3.98
C VAL A 90 6.41 -0.27 4.33
N LEU A 91 7.22 -0.24 5.38
CA LEU A 91 7.97 -1.42 5.85
C LEU A 91 7.03 -2.51 6.39
N GLY A 92 6.02 -2.13 7.16
CA GLY A 92 5.00 -3.05 7.68
C GLY A 92 4.24 -3.74 6.55
N GLY A 93 3.75 -3.00 5.57
CA GLY A 93 3.03 -3.57 4.43
C GLY A 93 3.91 -4.48 3.57
N MET A 94 5.19 -4.14 3.37
CA MET A 94 6.15 -5.00 2.68
C MET A 94 6.42 -6.29 3.46
N LEU A 95 6.61 -6.20 4.77
CA LEU A 95 6.79 -7.38 5.63
C LEU A 95 5.57 -8.29 5.60
N LEU A 96 4.35 -7.73 5.68
CA LEU A 96 3.11 -8.50 5.58
C LEU A 96 2.97 -9.22 4.25
N ALA A 97 3.38 -8.58 3.13
CA ALA A 97 3.43 -9.21 1.81
C ALA A 97 4.39 -10.42 1.79
N LEU A 98 5.60 -10.27 2.34
CA LEU A 98 6.59 -11.33 2.43
C LEU A 98 6.11 -12.48 3.33
N LEU A 99 5.53 -12.17 4.49
CA LEU A 99 4.97 -13.19 5.39
C LEU A 99 3.81 -13.97 4.72
N SER A 100 2.95 -13.29 3.98
CA SER A 100 1.87 -13.93 3.22
C SER A 100 2.43 -14.87 2.18
N GLN A 101 3.42 -14.44 1.39
CA GLN A 101 3.98 -15.22 0.28
C GLN A 101 4.85 -16.38 0.75
N PHE A 102 5.74 -16.16 1.71
CA PHE A 102 6.74 -17.17 2.09
C PHE A 102 6.37 -17.92 3.37
N GLY A 103 5.52 -17.36 4.23
CA GLY A 103 5.07 -17.99 5.45
C GLY A 103 3.74 -18.74 5.29
N VAL A 104 2.74 -18.09 4.70
CA VAL A 104 1.35 -18.61 4.67
C VAL A 104 1.07 -19.40 3.39
N ALA A 105 1.41 -18.88 2.21
CA ALA A 105 1.07 -19.50 0.94
C ALA A 105 1.55 -20.96 0.80
N PRO A 106 2.77 -21.35 1.21
CA PRO A 106 3.21 -22.74 1.12
C PRO A 106 2.35 -23.68 1.96
N ARG A 107 1.87 -23.25 3.12
CA ARG A 107 1.03 -24.06 4.02
C ARG A 107 -0.38 -24.23 3.48
N ILE A 108 -0.93 -23.22 2.82
CA ILE A 108 -2.20 -23.31 2.09
C ILE A 108 -2.08 -24.33 0.94
N VAL A 109 -1.00 -24.25 0.16
CA VAL A 109 -0.74 -25.18 -0.95
C VAL A 109 -0.56 -26.62 -0.45
N ALA A 110 0.14 -26.81 0.68
CA ALA A 110 0.31 -28.12 1.33
C ALA A 110 -0.99 -28.65 1.98
N ARG A 111 -2.06 -27.86 2.01
CA ARG A 111 -3.34 -28.18 2.67
C ARG A 111 -3.21 -28.47 4.17
N ASP A 112 -2.18 -27.94 4.81
CA ASP A 112 -1.99 -28.02 6.24
C ASP A 112 -2.96 -27.08 6.94
N ASN A 113 -3.88 -27.61 7.75
CA ASN A 113 -4.94 -26.84 8.45
C ASN A 113 -5.48 -25.65 7.63
N LEU A 114 -6.06 -25.96 6.48
CA LEU A 114 -6.47 -25.01 5.45
C LEU A 114 -7.31 -23.85 6.01
N ARG A 115 -8.21 -24.14 6.95
CA ARG A 115 -9.09 -23.11 7.56
C ARG A 115 -8.27 -22.07 8.35
N LEU A 116 -7.29 -22.53 9.13
CA LEU A 116 -6.42 -21.64 9.90
C LEU A 116 -5.60 -20.74 8.98
N TRP A 117 -4.92 -21.36 8.01
CA TRP A 117 -4.00 -20.62 7.14
C TRP A 117 -4.72 -19.66 6.18
N HIS A 118 -5.94 -19.97 5.75
CA HIS A 118 -6.79 -19.00 5.04
C HIS A 118 -7.18 -17.81 5.92
N SER A 119 -7.55 -18.06 7.18
CA SER A 119 -7.88 -16.96 8.10
C SER A 119 -6.66 -16.07 8.36
N VAL A 120 -5.50 -16.67 8.63
CA VAL A 120 -4.23 -15.93 8.81
C VAL A 120 -3.89 -15.13 7.56
N GLY A 121 -3.97 -15.74 6.37
CA GLY A 121 -3.71 -15.06 5.10
C GLY A 121 -4.64 -13.89 4.86
N SER A 122 -5.92 -14.04 5.17
CA SER A 122 -6.91 -12.95 5.04
C SER A 122 -6.60 -11.80 5.99
N VAL A 123 -6.25 -12.08 7.24
CA VAL A 123 -5.87 -11.03 8.22
C VAL A 123 -4.62 -10.29 7.78
N LEU A 124 -3.58 -11.01 7.34
CA LEU A 124 -2.35 -10.39 6.84
C LEU A 124 -2.62 -9.51 5.60
N TYR A 125 -3.49 -9.98 4.70
CA TYR A 125 -3.87 -9.23 3.50
C TYR A 125 -4.61 -7.92 3.84
N VAL A 126 -5.60 -7.98 4.74
CA VAL A 126 -6.33 -6.80 5.19
C VAL A 126 -5.41 -5.83 5.93
N ALA A 127 -4.50 -6.33 6.77
CA ALA A 127 -3.50 -5.50 7.44
C ALA A 127 -2.57 -4.81 6.43
N GLN A 128 -2.10 -5.54 5.41
CA GLN A 128 -1.30 -4.97 4.31
C GLN A 128 -2.07 -3.92 3.53
N TRP A 129 -3.33 -4.17 3.22
CA TRP A 129 -4.23 -3.22 2.54
C TRP A 129 -4.40 -1.93 3.37
N ALA A 130 -4.59 -2.06 4.68
CA ALA A 130 -4.68 -0.92 5.59
C ALA A 130 -3.37 -0.12 5.66
N CYS A 131 -2.22 -0.79 5.65
CA CYS A 131 -0.91 -0.12 5.55
C CYS A 131 -0.78 0.70 4.26
N ALA A 132 -1.14 0.12 3.12
CA ALA A 132 -1.11 0.82 1.83
C ALA A 132 -2.07 2.02 1.80
N LEU A 133 -3.27 1.89 2.38
CA LEU A 133 -4.22 3.00 2.54
C LEU A 133 -3.65 4.12 3.42
N ALA A 134 -3.00 3.77 4.55
CA ALA A 134 -2.37 4.75 5.43
C ALA A 134 -1.25 5.53 4.71
N VAL A 135 -0.44 4.85 3.89
CA VAL A 135 0.60 5.50 3.07
C VAL A 135 -0.04 6.44 2.05
N LEU A 136 -1.07 5.99 1.34
CA LEU A 136 -1.81 6.82 0.38
C LEU A 136 -2.39 8.07 1.06
N TRP A 137 -3.03 7.90 2.20
CA TRP A 137 -3.60 9.01 2.97
C TRP A 137 -2.56 10.05 3.37
N GLN A 138 -1.40 9.61 3.85
CA GLN A 138 -0.32 10.50 4.27
C GLN A 138 0.31 11.23 3.08
N THR A 139 0.48 10.56 1.94
CA THR A 139 1.01 11.19 0.73
C THR A 139 0.03 12.21 0.15
N LEU A 140 -1.28 11.94 0.15
CA LEU A 140 -2.29 12.88 -0.30
C LEU A 140 -2.36 14.13 0.58
N ARG A 141 -2.30 13.99 1.90
CA ARG A 141 -2.27 15.13 2.83
C ARG A 141 -1.08 16.06 2.59
N SER A 142 0.03 15.53 2.11
CA SER A 142 1.21 16.36 1.81
C SER A 142 1.10 17.09 0.47
N VAL A 143 0.35 16.54 -0.48
CA VAL A 143 0.10 17.16 -1.80
C VAL A 143 -1.01 18.22 -1.70
N TRP A 144 -2.00 18.00 -0.82
CA TRP A 144 -3.11 18.91 -0.56
C TRP A 144 -3.13 19.32 0.91
N PRO A 145 -2.29 20.30 1.31
CA PRO A 145 -2.38 20.83 2.67
C PRO A 145 -3.75 21.46 2.88
N PRO A 146 -4.36 21.32 4.07
CA PRO A 146 -5.62 22.04 4.37
C PRO A 146 -5.40 23.53 4.16
N ALA A 147 -6.40 24.19 3.54
CA ALA A 147 -6.35 25.63 3.33
C ALA A 147 -6.13 26.32 4.69
N THR A 148 -5.03 27.02 4.84
CA THR A 148 -4.83 27.89 6.00
C THR A 148 -5.90 28.98 5.90
N VAL A 149 -6.87 28.94 6.79
CA VAL A 149 -7.79 30.08 6.98
C VAL A 149 -6.89 31.25 7.38
N SER A 150 -6.61 32.15 6.43
CA SER A 150 -5.99 33.42 6.74
C SER A 150 -6.90 34.08 7.76
N ALA A 151 -6.42 34.18 9.00
CA ALA A 151 -7.08 35.01 9.99
C ALA A 151 -7.17 36.42 9.39
N VAL A 152 -8.38 36.80 9.04
CA VAL A 152 -8.69 38.18 8.67
C VAL A 152 -8.29 39.01 9.87
N HIS A 153 -7.19 39.75 9.74
CA HIS A 153 -6.79 40.71 10.75
C HIS A 153 -7.89 41.81 10.74
N PRO A 154 -8.62 41.98 11.84
CA PRO A 154 -9.55 43.13 11.89
C PRO A 154 -8.69 44.38 11.79
N LEU A 155 -9.00 45.20 10.81
CA LEU A 155 -8.45 46.56 10.70
C LEU A 155 -9.08 47.35 11.85
N ASP A 156 -8.27 47.66 12.84
CA ASP A 156 -8.53 48.73 13.82
C ASP A 156 -8.16 50.08 13.19
#